data_a1dd18b9d4a938b8a353175e2963b40f
#
_entry.id   a1dd18b9d4a938b8a353175e2963b40f
#
_cell.length_a   1.000
_cell.length_b   1.000
_cell.length_c   1.000
_cell.angle_alpha   90.00
_cell.angle_beta   90.00
_cell.angle_gamma   90.00
#
_symmetry.space_group_name_H-M   'P 1'
#
loop_
_entity.id
_entity.type
_entity.pdbx_description
1 polymer ?
#
loop_
_entity_poly.entity_id
_entity_poly.type
_entity_poly.pdbx_seq_one_letter_code
_entity_poly.pdbx_strand_id
1 'polypeptide(L)'
;MIDPRTKILPVLQLGPRTQHMAHRVIHSLRQRLAPGCVPLFTSDGLNLYFYALTAQFGDWREVHRRGRNVRQWQVTAGLIYGQIKKSYRRRKLVRVTPVMRRGTEDALTAALPHLGFSGRENTAFLERVNLTVRHGVAALARRTWATAQQSPHLLAHLEWWRA
;
A
#
# COMPACT_ATOMS: atom_id res chain seq x y z
N MET A 1 -4.97 -0.80 3.69
CA MET A 1 -4.76 0.01 2.46
C MET A 1 -5.97 0.90 2.28
N ILE A 2 -5.83 2.11 1.81
CA ILE A 2 -6.92 3.07 1.59
C ILE A 2 -6.81 3.69 0.20
N ASP A 3 -7.96 3.89 -0.45
CA ASP A 3 -8.08 4.80 -1.58
C ASP A 3 -8.27 6.23 -1.06
N PRO A 4 -7.32 7.14 -1.30
CA PRO A 4 -7.40 8.48 -0.74
C PRO A 4 -8.50 9.35 -1.38
N ARG A 5 -8.98 9.01 -2.56
CA ARG A 5 -10.06 9.72 -3.26
C ARG A 5 -11.43 9.37 -2.68
N THR A 6 -11.76 8.09 -2.63
CA THR A 6 -13.06 7.61 -2.15
C THR A 6 -13.11 7.38 -0.65
N LYS A 7 -11.93 7.35 0.01
CA LYS A 7 -11.76 6.97 1.43
C LYS A 7 -12.12 5.52 1.74
N ILE A 8 -12.38 4.72 0.73
CA ILE A 8 -12.68 3.30 0.88
C ILE A 8 -11.42 2.53 1.32
N LEU A 9 -11.60 1.56 2.19
CA LEU A 9 -10.59 0.59 2.61
C LEU A 9 -10.80 -0.73 1.84
N PRO A 10 -10.26 -0.88 0.62
CA PRO A 10 -10.51 -2.06 -0.18
C PRO A 10 -9.97 -3.33 0.46
N VAL A 11 -8.91 -3.20 1.23
CA VAL A 11 -8.29 -4.32 1.94
C VAL A 11 -7.93 -3.92 3.36
N LEU A 12 -8.38 -4.74 4.31
CA LEU A 12 -7.99 -4.71 5.70
C LEU A 12 -7.48 -6.10 6.07
N GLN A 13 -6.28 -6.19 6.64
CA GLN A 13 -5.72 -7.44 7.13
C GLN A 13 -4.95 -7.21 8.42
N LEU A 14 -5.10 -8.13 9.36
CA LEU A 14 -4.40 -8.18 10.63
C LEU A 14 -3.33 -9.26 10.58
N GLY A 15 -2.11 -8.92 11.01
CA GLY A 15 -1.03 -9.90 11.08
C GLY A 15 0.35 -9.24 11.26
N PRO A 16 1.38 -10.07 11.34
CA PRO A 16 2.75 -9.61 11.55
C PRO A 16 3.28 -8.82 10.34
N ARG A 17 4.25 -7.95 10.58
CA ARG A 17 4.89 -7.11 9.56
C ARG A 17 5.93 -7.90 8.76
N THR A 18 5.46 -8.87 7.98
CA THR A 18 6.29 -9.79 7.19
C THR A 18 6.06 -9.63 5.69
N GLN A 19 6.99 -10.16 4.89
CA GLN A 19 6.86 -10.22 3.43
C GLN A 19 5.60 -10.98 3.00
N HIS A 20 5.32 -12.10 3.66
CA HIS A 20 4.12 -12.90 3.41
C HIS A 20 2.83 -12.07 3.60
N MET A 21 2.74 -11.29 4.68
CA MET A 21 1.58 -10.42 4.91
C MET A 21 1.45 -9.33 3.83
N ALA A 22 2.56 -8.73 3.39
CA ALA A 22 2.54 -7.77 2.29
C ALA A 22 2.00 -8.40 1.00
N HIS A 23 2.44 -9.61 0.66
CA HIS A 23 1.90 -10.36 -0.49
C HIS A 23 0.41 -10.64 -0.35
N ARG A 24 -0.07 -11.08 0.82
CA ARG A 24 -1.50 -11.30 1.07
C ARG A 24 -2.34 -10.04 0.85
N VAL A 25 -1.88 -8.90 1.37
CA VAL A 25 -2.57 -7.60 1.21
C VAL A 25 -2.66 -7.23 -0.27
N ILE A 26 -1.55 -7.29 -1.01
CA ILE A 26 -1.53 -6.90 -2.42
C ILE A 26 -2.30 -7.90 -3.29
N HIS A 27 -2.20 -9.20 -3.00
CA HIS A 27 -3.00 -10.21 -3.68
C HIS A 27 -4.50 -9.99 -3.49
N SER A 28 -4.95 -9.78 -2.24
CA SER A 28 -6.35 -9.49 -1.93
C SER A 28 -6.84 -8.20 -2.61
N LEU A 29 -5.97 -7.19 -2.77
CA LEU A 29 -6.30 -6.01 -3.55
C LEU A 29 -6.45 -6.34 -5.03
N ARG A 30 -5.47 -7.07 -5.61
CA ARG A 30 -5.48 -7.44 -7.02
C ARG A 30 -6.77 -8.15 -7.42
N GLN A 31 -7.29 -9.03 -6.58
CA GLN A 31 -8.55 -9.74 -6.80
C GLN A 31 -9.80 -8.85 -6.81
N ARG A 32 -9.72 -7.65 -6.21
CA ARG A 32 -10.84 -6.69 -6.15
C ARG A 32 -10.78 -5.61 -7.23
N LEU A 33 -9.67 -5.52 -7.93
CA LEU A 33 -9.51 -4.58 -9.04
C LEU A 33 -10.13 -5.13 -10.31
N ALA A 34 -10.69 -4.25 -11.12
CA ALA A 34 -11.13 -4.60 -12.46
C ALA A 34 -9.97 -5.16 -13.30
N PRO A 35 -10.25 -6.09 -14.24
CA PRO A 35 -9.22 -6.60 -15.14
C PRO A 35 -8.46 -5.47 -15.85
N GLY A 36 -7.14 -5.55 -15.87
CA GLY A 36 -6.27 -4.53 -16.45
C GLY A 36 -6.06 -3.27 -15.62
N CYS A 37 -6.78 -3.08 -14.52
CA CYS A 37 -6.59 -1.92 -13.64
C CYS A 37 -5.25 -2.03 -12.89
N VAL A 38 -4.42 -1.00 -13.02
CA VAL A 38 -3.14 -0.85 -12.30
C VAL A 38 -3.17 0.49 -11.58
N PRO A 39 -3.52 0.52 -10.28
CA PRO A 39 -3.53 1.76 -9.51
C PRO A 39 -2.14 2.36 -9.33
N LEU A 40 -2.09 3.66 -9.09
CA LEU A 40 -0.92 4.30 -8.52
C LEU A 40 -0.80 3.92 -7.04
N PHE A 41 0.40 3.53 -6.62
CA PHE A 41 0.68 3.16 -5.23
C PHE A 41 1.62 4.14 -4.56
N THR A 42 1.30 4.49 -3.33
CA THR A 42 2.22 5.23 -2.45
C THR A 42 2.30 4.54 -1.09
N SER A 43 3.47 4.56 -0.47
CA SER A 43 3.64 4.01 0.87
C SER A 43 4.70 4.78 1.68
N ASP A 44 4.81 4.44 2.95
CA ASP A 44 6.00 4.78 3.74
C ASP A 44 7.23 3.99 3.23
N GLY A 45 8.40 4.22 3.81
CA GLY A 45 9.66 3.60 3.40
C GLY A 45 9.78 2.08 3.57
N LEU A 46 8.67 1.35 3.77
CA LEU A 46 8.68 -0.11 3.97
C LEU A 46 8.89 -0.86 2.65
N ASN A 47 10.03 -1.53 2.50
CA ASN A 47 10.39 -2.23 1.26
C ASN A 47 9.53 -3.47 0.94
N LEU A 48 8.83 -4.03 1.92
CA LEU A 48 8.01 -5.24 1.74
C LEU A 48 6.95 -5.07 0.63
N TYR A 49 6.39 -3.89 0.49
CA TYR A 49 5.40 -3.60 -0.55
C TYR A 49 5.99 -3.57 -1.96
N PHE A 50 7.27 -3.19 -2.11
CA PHE A 50 7.92 -3.22 -3.42
C PHE A 50 7.92 -4.63 -4.02
N TYR A 51 8.34 -5.62 -3.24
CA TYR A 51 8.37 -7.01 -3.69
C TYR A 51 6.97 -7.58 -3.93
N ALA A 52 6.01 -7.25 -3.06
CA ALA A 52 4.63 -7.69 -3.22
C ALA A 52 3.98 -7.11 -4.48
N LEU A 53 4.16 -5.82 -4.76
CA LEU A 53 3.62 -5.15 -5.93
C LEU A 53 4.24 -5.70 -7.22
N THR A 54 5.56 -5.84 -7.30
CA THR A 54 6.25 -6.36 -8.49
C THR A 54 5.92 -7.82 -8.76
N ALA A 55 5.58 -8.60 -7.74
CA ALA A 55 5.13 -9.99 -7.89
C ALA A 55 3.66 -10.11 -8.34
N GLN A 56 2.79 -9.17 -7.99
CA GLN A 56 1.36 -9.23 -8.28
C GLN A 56 0.95 -8.45 -9.54
N PHE A 57 1.71 -7.43 -9.92
CA PHE A 57 1.47 -6.60 -11.10
C PHE A 57 2.53 -6.88 -12.17
N GLY A 58 2.37 -7.97 -12.87
CA GLY A 58 3.22 -8.40 -13.98
C GLY A 58 2.65 -9.65 -14.63
N ASP A 59 3.28 -10.06 -15.73
CA ASP A 59 2.90 -11.22 -16.51
C ASP A 59 4.14 -12.00 -16.97
N TRP A 60 3.97 -13.30 -17.17
CA TRP A 60 4.98 -14.13 -17.79
C TRP A 60 4.97 -13.89 -19.32
N ARG A 61 6.08 -13.35 -19.85
CA ARG A 61 6.24 -13.12 -21.28
C ARG A 61 7.37 -13.96 -21.84
N GLU A 62 7.21 -14.42 -23.07
CA GLU A 62 8.28 -15.04 -23.79
C GLU A 62 9.23 -13.97 -24.35
N VAL A 63 10.50 -14.12 -24.05
CA VAL A 63 11.57 -13.23 -24.52
C VAL A 63 12.60 -14.06 -25.25
N HIS A 64 12.93 -13.64 -26.46
CA HIS A 64 13.98 -14.30 -27.22
C HIS A 64 15.35 -13.91 -26.66
N ARG A 65 16.10 -14.88 -26.15
CA ARG A 65 17.45 -14.67 -25.61
C ARG A 65 18.39 -15.75 -26.12
N ARG A 66 19.50 -15.33 -26.71
CA ARG A 66 20.58 -16.24 -27.19
C ARG A 66 20.06 -17.42 -28.05
N GLY A 67 19.19 -17.12 -29.02
CA GLY A 67 18.66 -18.11 -29.96
C GLY A 67 17.54 -19.01 -29.41
N ARG A 68 17.02 -18.77 -28.22
CA ARG A 68 15.90 -19.53 -27.62
C ARG A 68 14.87 -18.64 -26.94
N ASN A 69 13.62 -19.11 -26.91
CA ASN A 69 12.55 -18.44 -26.16
C ASN A 69 12.63 -18.82 -24.68
N VAL A 70 12.68 -17.82 -23.83
CA VAL A 70 12.72 -17.98 -22.37
C VAL A 70 11.53 -17.23 -21.77
N ARG A 71 10.77 -17.87 -20.90
CA ARG A 71 9.73 -17.20 -20.13
C ARG A 71 10.35 -16.34 -19.04
N GLN A 72 10.04 -15.06 -19.05
CA GLN A 72 10.51 -14.10 -18.06
C GLN A 72 9.34 -13.35 -17.46
N TRP A 73 9.38 -13.17 -16.13
CA TRP A 73 8.43 -12.31 -15.45
C TRP A 73 8.71 -10.85 -15.79
N GLN A 74 7.72 -10.16 -16.36
CA GLN A 74 7.79 -8.74 -16.68
C GLN A 74 6.76 -7.99 -15.85
N VAL A 75 7.24 -7.03 -15.04
CA VAL A 75 6.37 -6.14 -14.27
C VAL A 75 5.64 -5.21 -15.25
N THR A 76 4.36 -5.01 -15.02
CA THR A 76 3.50 -4.14 -15.85
C THR A 76 4.10 -2.74 -15.99
N ALA A 77 4.24 -2.24 -17.21
CA ALA A 77 4.86 -0.95 -17.51
C ALA A 77 4.10 0.23 -16.85
N GLY A 78 2.78 0.12 -16.72
CA GLY A 78 1.92 1.12 -16.07
C GLY A 78 1.98 1.13 -14.53
N LEU A 79 2.76 0.25 -13.89
CA LEU A 79 2.90 0.27 -12.44
C LEU A 79 3.71 1.47 -11.97
N ILE A 80 3.04 2.41 -11.29
CA ILE A 80 3.67 3.58 -10.66
C ILE A 80 3.65 3.35 -9.15
N TYR A 81 4.83 3.38 -8.54
CA TYR A 81 4.97 3.19 -7.10
C TYR A 81 6.01 4.14 -6.50
N GLY A 82 5.53 5.05 -5.65
CA GLY A 82 6.33 5.98 -4.87
C GLY A 82 6.40 5.60 -3.39
N GLN A 83 7.47 6.00 -2.74
CA GLN A 83 7.66 5.88 -1.29
C GLN A 83 8.02 7.22 -0.69
N ILE A 84 7.46 7.50 0.49
CA ILE A 84 7.83 8.67 1.28
C ILE A 84 8.71 8.21 2.44
N LYS A 85 9.99 8.54 2.39
CA LYS A 85 10.94 8.29 3.48
C LYS A 85 11.00 9.48 4.41
N LYS A 86 10.68 9.25 5.68
CA LYS A 86 10.77 10.24 6.75
C LYS A 86 12.03 10.00 7.57
N SER A 87 12.91 11.00 7.66
CA SER A 87 14.11 10.94 8.48
C SER A 87 13.91 11.73 9.76
N TYR A 88 14.26 11.13 10.88
CA TYR A 88 14.09 11.71 12.20
C TYR A 88 15.45 11.92 12.88
N ARG A 89 15.63 13.04 13.56
CA ARG A 89 16.76 13.30 14.46
C ARG A 89 16.22 13.73 15.82
N ARG A 90 16.64 13.07 16.89
CA ARG A 90 16.13 13.31 18.26
C ARG A 90 14.59 13.34 18.32
N ARG A 91 13.93 12.39 17.65
CA ARG A 91 12.45 12.28 17.53
C ARG A 91 11.75 13.42 16.76
N LYS A 92 12.48 14.40 16.24
CA LYS A 92 11.93 15.45 15.39
C LYS A 92 12.09 15.06 13.93
N LEU A 93 11.03 15.27 13.12
CA LEU A 93 11.08 15.07 11.68
C LEU A 93 12.02 16.11 11.07
N VAL A 94 13.11 15.65 10.44
CA VAL A 94 14.13 16.52 9.84
C VAL A 94 13.96 16.59 8.33
N ARG A 95 13.61 15.48 7.68
CA ARG A 95 13.53 15.40 6.23
C ARG A 95 12.44 14.43 5.79
N VAL A 96 11.74 14.82 4.73
CA VAL A 96 10.80 13.97 3.97
C VAL A 96 11.37 13.87 2.57
N THR A 97 11.66 12.66 2.11
CA THR A 97 12.25 12.40 0.79
C THR A 97 11.32 11.48 0.00
N PRO A 98 10.74 11.94 -1.12
CA PRO A 98 10.06 11.06 -2.05
C PRO A 98 11.10 10.17 -2.75
N VAL A 99 10.77 8.92 -2.97
CA VAL A 99 11.62 7.93 -3.66
C VAL A 99 10.78 7.15 -4.63
N MET A 100 11.03 7.31 -5.92
CA MET A 100 10.42 6.48 -6.95
C MET A 100 11.01 5.07 -6.88
N ARG A 101 10.12 4.09 -6.78
CA ARG A 101 10.48 2.67 -6.77
C ARG A 101 10.16 2.00 -8.09
N ARG A 102 9.12 2.48 -8.78
CA ARG A 102 8.69 1.98 -10.08
C ARG A 102 7.97 3.08 -10.85
N GLY A 103 8.13 3.11 -12.18
CA GLY A 103 7.67 4.21 -13.01
C GLY A 103 8.65 5.40 -12.99
N THR A 104 8.23 6.51 -13.54
CA THR A 104 9.00 7.77 -13.60
C THR A 104 8.36 8.82 -12.71
N GLU A 105 9.14 9.80 -12.28
CA GLU A 105 8.65 10.94 -11.48
C GLU A 105 7.66 11.79 -12.28
N ASP A 106 7.89 11.93 -13.59
CA ASP A 106 6.97 12.64 -14.49
C ASP A 106 5.61 11.94 -14.57
N ALA A 107 5.59 10.60 -14.69
CA ALA A 107 4.36 9.82 -14.70
C ALA A 107 3.59 9.94 -13.37
N LEU A 108 4.30 9.96 -12.25
CA LEU A 108 3.71 10.19 -10.94
C LEU A 108 3.11 11.59 -10.85
N THR A 109 3.89 12.60 -11.21
CA THR A 109 3.48 14.03 -11.16
C THR A 109 2.28 14.29 -12.06
N ALA A 110 2.24 13.67 -13.24
CA ALA A 110 1.09 13.76 -14.15
C ALA A 110 -0.16 13.06 -13.59
N ALA A 111 -0.01 11.94 -12.88
CA ALA A 111 -1.14 11.17 -12.33
C ALA A 111 -1.77 11.83 -11.09
N LEU A 112 -1.00 12.48 -10.24
CA LEU A 112 -1.47 13.04 -8.97
C LEU A 112 -2.64 14.04 -9.12
N PRO A 113 -2.62 15.03 -10.03
CA PRO A 113 -3.74 15.95 -10.21
C PRO A 113 -5.03 15.25 -10.64
N HIS A 114 -4.95 14.25 -11.53
CA HIS A 114 -6.11 13.47 -11.95
C HIS A 114 -6.76 12.70 -10.80
N LEU A 115 -5.98 12.40 -9.75
CA LEU A 115 -6.45 11.76 -8.53
C LEU A 115 -6.92 12.75 -7.45
N GLY A 116 -6.91 14.06 -7.76
CA GLY A 116 -7.36 15.12 -6.84
C GLY A 116 -6.31 15.49 -5.78
N PHE A 117 -5.03 15.26 -6.06
CA PHE A 117 -3.93 15.69 -5.19
C PHE A 117 -3.29 16.99 -5.69
N SER A 118 -2.74 17.77 -4.76
CA SER A 118 -2.04 19.03 -5.04
C SER A 118 -0.62 18.86 -5.63
N GLY A 119 -0.38 17.78 -6.37
CA GLY A 119 0.91 17.49 -7.02
C GLY A 119 2.01 16.96 -6.11
N ARG A 120 1.73 16.67 -4.84
CA ARG A 120 2.70 16.10 -3.89
C ARG A 120 2.21 14.80 -3.27
N GLU A 121 3.09 13.83 -3.17
CA GLU A 121 2.83 12.62 -2.39
C GLU A 121 2.61 12.96 -0.91
N ASN A 122 1.56 12.38 -0.31
CA ASN A 122 1.23 12.63 1.08
C ASN A 122 0.75 11.36 1.79
N THR A 123 1.37 11.05 2.91
CA THR A 123 0.95 9.94 3.79
C THR A 123 -0.06 10.34 4.86
N ALA A 124 -0.44 11.63 4.92
CA ALA A 124 -1.34 12.14 5.97
C ALA A 124 -2.70 11.44 5.97
N PHE A 125 -3.21 11.01 4.81
CA PHE A 125 -4.45 10.23 4.74
C PHE A 125 -4.33 8.90 5.46
N LEU A 126 -3.24 8.16 5.25
CA LEU A 126 -2.99 6.89 5.92
C LEU A 126 -2.82 7.08 7.44
N GLU A 127 -2.09 8.12 7.85
CA GLU A 127 -1.92 8.46 9.26
C GLU A 127 -3.25 8.84 9.93
N ARG A 128 -4.10 9.61 9.24
CA ARG A 128 -5.44 9.94 9.70
C ARG A 128 -6.32 8.70 9.84
N VAL A 129 -6.31 7.79 8.85
CA VAL A 129 -7.05 6.53 8.93
C VAL A 129 -6.57 5.68 10.10
N ASN A 130 -5.26 5.55 10.29
CA ASN A 130 -4.71 4.82 11.43
C ASN A 130 -5.18 5.42 12.78
N LEU A 131 -5.29 6.74 12.85
CA LEU A 131 -5.80 7.43 14.03
C LEU A 131 -7.30 7.16 14.22
N THR A 132 -8.08 7.27 13.15
CA THR A 132 -9.54 7.02 13.17
C THR A 132 -9.85 5.57 13.57
N VAL A 133 -9.11 4.58 13.04
CA VAL A 133 -9.23 3.17 13.44
C VAL A 133 -8.95 3.00 14.94
N ARG A 134 -7.88 3.64 15.45
CA ARG A 134 -7.55 3.56 16.87
C ARG A 134 -8.60 4.19 17.77
N HIS A 135 -9.30 5.21 17.30
CA HIS A 135 -10.37 5.85 18.05
C HIS A 135 -11.70 5.11 17.93
N GLY A 136 -11.98 4.55 16.73
CA GLY A 136 -13.26 3.86 16.45
C GLY A 136 -13.30 2.41 16.94
N VAL A 137 -12.15 1.75 17.06
CA VAL A 137 -12.07 0.37 17.56
C VAL A 137 -11.57 0.37 19.00
N ALA A 138 -12.48 0.14 19.93
CA ALA A 138 -12.19 0.25 21.37
C ALA A 138 -10.94 -0.55 21.81
N ALA A 139 -10.76 -1.76 21.28
CA ALA A 139 -9.61 -2.62 21.60
C ALA A 139 -8.25 -2.05 21.13
N LEU A 140 -8.23 -1.06 20.23
CA LEU A 140 -7.03 -0.40 19.73
C LEU A 140 -6.79 0.96 20.38
N ALA A 141 -7.74 1.47 21.17
CA ALA A 141 -7.60 2.72 21.88
C ALA A 141 -6.51 2.62 22.97
N ARG A 142 -5.76 3.70 23.17
CA ARG A 142 -4.77 3.74 24.26
C ARG A 142 -5.49 3.74 25.61
N ARG A 143 -4.98 2.97 26.58
CA ARG A 143 -5.53 2.87 27.94
C ARG A 143 -6.99 2.45 27.96
N THR A 144 -7.36 1.49 27.11
CA THR A 144 -8.71 0.92 27.08
C THR A 144 -8.83 -0.26 28.05
N TRP A 145 -10.04 -0.44 28.61
CA TRP A 145 -10.44 -1.66 29.31
C TRP A 145 -10.98 -2.73 28.32
N ALA A 146 -11.37 -2.30 27.12
CA ALA A 146 -11.83 -3.19 26.07
C ALA A 146 -10.63 -3.88 25.40
N THR A 147 -10.33 -5.09 25.81
CA THR A 147 -9.24 -5.89 25.24
C THR A 147 -9.78 -6.95 24.29
N ALA A 148 -9.18 -7.07 23.13
CA ALA A 148 -9.39 -8.22 22.23
C ALA A 148 -8.31 -9.27 22.53
N GLN A 149 -8.63 -10.25 23.35
CA GLN A 149 -7.67 -11.29 23.75
C GLN A 149 -7.28 -12.21 22.60
N GLN A 150 -8.09 -12.28 21.55
CA GLN A 150 -7.88 -13.15 20.39
C GLN A 150 -7.96 -12.34 19.09
N SER A 151 -7.10 -12.67 18.14
CA SER A 151 -7.05 -12.02 16.81
C SER A 151 -8.37 -12.06 16.03
N PRO A 152 -9.18 -13.16 16.05
CA PRO A 152 -10.50 -13.18 15.39
C PRO A 152 -11.45 -12.11 15.92
N HIS A 153 -11.50 -11.87 17.24
CA HIS A 153 -12.36 -10.83 17.82
C HIS A 153 -11.95 -9.43 17.38
N LEU A 154 -10.63 -9.16 17.35
CA LEU A 154 -10.13 -7.88 16.84
C LEU A 154 -10.44 -7.70 15.36
N LEU A 155 -10.32 -8.76 14.56
CA LEU A 155 -10.66 -8.71 13.14
C LEU A 155 -12.15 -8.43 12.94
N ALA A 156 -13.04 -9.08 13.70
CA ALA A 156 -14.48 -8.82 13.65
C ALA A 156 -14.83 -7.36 14.02
N HIS A 157 -14.20 -6.79 15.04
CA HIS A 157 -14.36 -5.37 15.37
C HIS A 157 -13.88 -4.44 14.26
N LEU A 158 -12.78 -4.77 13.61
CA LEU A 158 -12.25 -3.99 12.48
C LEU A 158 -13.16 -4.07 11.25
N GLU A 159 -13.71 -5.25 10.95
CA GLU A 159 -14.66 -5.43 9.85
C GLU A 159 -15.99 -4.70 10.13
N TRP A 160 -16.50 -4.78 11.34
CA TRP A 160 -17.67 -4.00 11.76
C TRP A 160 -17.44 -2.49 11.64
N TRP A 161 -16.28 -2.01 12.07
CA TRP A 161 -15.93 -0.59 11.95
C TRP A 161 -15.79 -0.13 10.50
N ARG A 162 -15.39 -1.04 9.60
CA ARG A 162 -15.21 -0.75 8.17
C ARG A 162 -16.53 -0.69 7.40
N ALA A 163 -17.55 -1.46 7.82
CA ALA A 163 -18.87 -1.54 7.17
C ALA A 163 -19.63 -0.22 7.28
#